data_6e364f58bbfa15aaa7e1bd9870d1203c
#
_entry.id   6e364f58bbfa15aaa7e1bd9870d1203c
#
_cell.length_a   1.000
_cell.length_b   1.000
_cell.length_c   1.000
_cell.angle_alpha   90.00
_cell.angle_beta   90.00
_cell.angle_gamma   90.00
#
_symmetry.space_group_name_H-M   'P 1'
#
loop_
_entity.id
_entity.type
_entity.pdbx_description
1 polymer ?
#
loop_
_entity_poly.entity_id
_entity_poly.type
_entity_poly.pdbx_seq_one_letter_code
_entity_poly.pdbx_strand_id
1 'polypeptide(L)'
;MVDVEVYGKMLSTLPDDDNHPYRSGPWRPQSIEYDAADLDVQGELPDDLYGVYLRNTENPLHPAIVRYHPFDGDGMIHKVSFRDGKVSYRNRFVRTDGLLAEQKAGRSLWAGIAENPKVSTRPDGRGARGRMKDAASTDVVVHAGVAVASFWQCGDLYRLDPLTLDDLGKCAWGGSFPRDLGVSAHAMVDDHTGELLFFNYGTTAPYLHYGVVDAGNHLVHYVPVDLPGPRLPHDMAFTEHYAILNDMPLFWAPELLAKGRYASRFHPDIPSRLGVIPRRGGSGDIRWFEFDPTYVLHWTNAFHDGDEIVVDGFFQGCPEPADAGPNRSEERRVGKECRP
;
A
#
# COMPACT_ATOMS: atom_id res chain seq x y z
N MET A 1 17.72 -31.12 6.38
CA MET A 1 16.24 -31.13 6.44
C MET A 1 15.85 -29.83 7.09
N VAL A 2 15.08 -29.00 6.40
CA VAL A 2 14.66 -27.70 6.94
C VAL A 2 13.77 -27.94 8.16
N ASP A 3 14.05 -27.28 9.27
CA ASP A 3 13.23 -27.34 10.48
C ASP A 3 12.14 -26.28 10.34
N VAL A 4 10.88 -26.73 10.29
CA VAL A 4 9.70 -25.86 10.10
C VAL A 4 8.76 -26.02 11.29
N GLU A 5 8.58 -24.93 12.01
CA GLU A 5 7.65 -24.83 13.12
C GLU A 5 6.39 -24.07 12.73
N VAL A 6 5.21 -24.59 13.10
CA VAL A 6 3.94 -23.85 12.96
C VAL A 6 3.77 -22.96 14.19
N TYR A 7 3.87 -21.65 13.98
CA TYR A 7 3.65 -20.66 15.03
C TYR A 7 2.18 -20.43 15.34
N GLY A 8 1.34 -20.37 14.30
CA GLY A 8 -0.08 -20.13 14.45
C GLY A 8 -0.88 -20.42 13.18
N LYS A 9 -2.20 -20.43 13.33
CA LYS A 9 -3.13 -20.58 12.20
C LYS A 9 -4.29 -19.63 12.35
N MET A 10 -4.58 -18.88 11.30
CA MET A 10 -5.77 -18.04 11.19
C MET A 10 -6.97 -18.86 10.69
N LEU A 11 -8.16 -18.49 11.14
CA LEU A 11 -9.39 -19.07 10.61
C LEU A 11 -9.56 -18.61 9.14
N SER A 12 -9.58 -19.57 8.23
CA SER A 12 -9.99 -19.34 6.85
C SER A 12 -11.31 -20.04 6.57
N THR A 13 -12.20 -19.37 5.86
CA THR A 13 -13.48 -19.93 5.38
C THR A 13 -13.52 -19.98 3.85
N LEU A 14 -12.37 -19.79 3.20
CA LEU A 14 -12.25 -20.03 1.77
C LEU A 14 -12.43 -21.52 1.48
N PRO A 15 -13.09 -21.90 0.37
CA PRO A 15 -13.20 -23.29 -0.04
C PRO A 15 -11.84 -23.92 -0.31
N ASP A 16 -11.68 -25.19 0.05
CA ASP A 16 -10.43 -25.94 -0.23
C ASP A 16 -10.18 -26.12 -1.74
N ASP A 17 -11.24 -26.16 -2.52
CA ASP A 17 -11.26 -26.29 -3.98
C ASP A 17 -11.38 -24.93 -4.70
N ASP A 18 -11.05 -23.83 -4.02
CA ASP A 18 -11.11 -22.49 -4.61
C ASP A 18 -10.19 -22.40 -5.84
N ASN A 19 -10.80 -22.15 -6.99
CA ASN A 19 -10.13 -22.05 -8.27
C ASN A 19 -10.09 -20.61 -8.82
N HIS A 20 -10.40 -19.64 -7.99
CA HIS A 20 -10.34 -18.23 -8.40
C HIS A 20 -8.92 -17.88 -8.86
N PRO A 21 -8.72 -17.18 -10.01
CA PRO A 21 -7.39 -16.90 -10.57
C PRO A 21 -6.40 -16.27 -9.59
N TYR A 22 -6.90 -15.38 -8.72
CA TYR A 22 -6.10 -14.70 -7.71
C TYR A 22 -6.19 -15.32 -6.30
N ARG A 23 -6.60 -16.58 -6.19
CA ARG A 23 -6.60 -17.36 -4.94
C ARG A 23 -6.18 -18.81 -5.16
N SER A 24 -5.60 -19.11 -6.31
CA SER A 24 -5.13 -20.46 -6.66
C SER A 24 -3.70 -20.39 -7.23
N GLY A 25 -3.03 -21.54 -7.33
CA GLY A 25 -1.66 -21.61 -7.80
C GLY A 25 -0.71 -20.75 -6.95
N PRO A 26 0.13 -19.90 -7.57
CA PRO A 26 1.03 -18.99 -6.86
C PRO A 26 0.32 -17.95 -5.98
N TRP A 27 -0.96 -17.69 -6.25
CA TRP A 27 -1.81 -16.75 -5.52
C TRP A 27 -2.61 -17.40 -4.39
N ARG A 28 -2.36 -18.69 -4.10
CA ARG A 28 -3.09 -19.38 -3.03
C ARG A 28 -2.84 -18.69 -1.71
N PRO A 29 -3.90 -18.26 -0.99
CA PRO A 29 -3.74 -17.60 0.30
C PRO A 29 -3.08 -18.52 1.34
N GLN A 30 -2.23 -17.92 2.16
CA GLN A 30 -1.60 -18.57 3.29
C GLN A 30 -2.38 -18.24 4.56
N SER A 31 -2.80 -19.26 5.31
CA SER A 31 -3.48 -19.08 6.60
C SER A 31 -2.64 -19.50 7.79
N ILE A 32 -1.44 -20.05 7.56
CA ILE A 32 -0.56 -20.57 8.59
C ILE A 32 0.65 -19.66 8.74
N GLU A 33 1.02 -19.40 9.97
CA GLU A 33 2.22 -18.67 10.33
C GLU A 33 3.34 -19.67 10.66
N TYR A 34 4.49 -19.50 10.04
CA TYR A 34 5.61 -20.41 10.14
C TYR A 34 6.87 -19.72 10.65
N ASP A 35 7.69 -20.50 11.32
CA ASP A 35 9.12 -20.27 11.49
C ASP A 35 9.88 -21.42 10.83
N ALA A 36 10.85 -21.11 9.97
CA ALA A 36 11.69 -22.09 9.32
C ALA A 36 13.16 -21.68 9.49
N ALA A 37 13.91 -22.55 10.14
CA ALA A 37 15.34 -22.36 10.36
C ALA A 37 16.17 -23.16 9.36
N ASP A 38 17.37 -22.66 9.11
CA ASP A 38 18.38 -23.35 8.28
C ASP A 38 17.81 -23.79 6.91
N LEU A 39 17.30 -22.81 6.14
CA LEU A 39 16.78 -23.07 4.79
C LEU A 39 17.86 -23.65 3.90
N ASP A 40 17.46 -24.57 3.02
CA ASP A 40 18.34 -25.14 2.00
C ASP A 40 18.63 -24.08 0.92
N VAL A 41 19.89 -23.69 0.79
CA VAL A 41 20.33 -22.66 -0.15
C VAL A 41 20.95 -23.32 -1.37
N GLN A 42 20.45 -23.00 -2.56
CA GLN A 42 21.04 -23.40 -3.82
C GLN A 42 21.94 -22.29 -4.35
N GLY A 43 23.23 -22.57 -4.48
CA GLY A 43 24.26 -21.59 -4.83
C GLY A 43 25.04 -21.11 -3.62
N GLU A 44 25.73 -19.98 -3.77
CA GLU A 44 26.56 -19.38 -2.73
C GLU A 44 25.96 -18.05 -2.29
N LEU A 45 25.94 -17.81 -0.99
CA LEU A 45 25.57 -16.50 -0.43
C LEU A 45 26.85 -15.64 -0.35
N PRO A 46 26.75 -14.35 -0.68
CA PRO A 46 27.85 -13.42 -0.40
C PRO A 46 28.19 -13.40 1.10
N ASP A 47 29.47 -13.39 1.41
CA ASP A 47 29.96 -13.41 2.80
C ASP A 47 29.54 -12.16 3.60
N ASP A 48 29.28 -11.05 2.91
CA ASP A 48 28.87 -9.76 3.46
C ASP A 48 27.33 -9.58 3.52
N LEU A 49 26.56 -10.59 3.06
CA LEU A 49 25.10 -10.54 3.13
C LEU A 49 24.63 -10.78 4.56
N TYR A 50 24.15 -9.70 5.19
CA TYR A 50 23.66 -9.70 6.56
C TYR A 50 22.42 -8.83 6.69
N GLY A 51 21.41 -9.28 7.45
CA GLY A 51 20.22 -8.48 7.74
C GLY A 51 18.92 -9.23 7.49
N VAL A 52 17.85 -8.46 7.26
CA VAL A 52 16.53 -9.00 6.99
C VAL A 52 15.93 -8.38 5.73
N TYR A 53 15.28 -9.19 4.94
CA TYR A 53 14.38 -8.78 3.87
C TYR A 53 12.95 -8.92 4.35
N LEU A 54 12.16 -7.86 4.25
CA LEU A 54 10.74 -7.84 4.59
C LEU A 54 9.90 -7.64 3.34
N ARG A 55 8.77 -8.34 3.28
CA ARG A 55 7.79 -8.19 2.22
C ARG A 55 6.39 -8.30 2.80
N ASN A 56 5.51 -7.39 2.38
CA ASN A 56 4.08 -7.47 2.67
C ASN A 56 3.34 -8.18 1.53
N THR A 57 2.28 -8.90 1.84
CA THR A 57 1.41 -9.54 0.85
C THR A 57 -0.04 -9.46 1.29
N GLU A 58 -0.95 -9.49 0.29
CA GLU A 58 -2.39 -9.58 0.53
C GLU A 58 -2.82 -11.04 0.66
N ASN A 59 -3.35 -11.43 1.83
CA ASN A 59 -3.85 -12.77 2.08
C ASN A 59 -5.33 -12.75 2.47
N PRO A 60 -6.27 -13.06 1.57
CA PRO A 60 -7.67 -13.18 1.93
C PRO A 60 -7.88 -14.44 2.77
N LEU A 61 -8.67 -14.32 3.85
CA LEU A 61 -9.02 -15.43 4.74
C LEU A 61 -10.48 -15.83 4.62
N HIS A 62 -11.31 -14.92 4.11
CA HIS A 62 -12.75 -15.14 3.93
C HIS A 62 -13.18 -14.77 2.51
N PRO A 63 -14.24 -15.37 1.96
CA PRO A 63 -14.83 -14.93 0.70
C PRO A 63 -15.22 -13.45 0.77
N ALA A 64 -15.02 -12.70 -0.31
CA ALA A 64 -15.56 -11.35 -0.45
C ALA A 64 -17.09 -11.37 -0.34
N ILE A 65 -17.71 -10.26 0.07
CA ILE A 65 -19.17 -10.19 0.25
C ILE A 65 -19.89 -10.43 -1.08
N VAL A 66 -19.40 -9.83 -2.17
CA VAL A 66 -19.95 -9.99 -3.53
C VAL A 66 -18.87 -10.35 -4.52
N ARG A 67 -17.73 -9.61 -4.51
CA ARG A 67 -16.71 -9.75 -5.53
C ARG A 67 -15.32 -9.49 -4.95
N TYR A 68 -14.43 -10.47 -5.10
CA TYR A 68 -13.04 -10.37 -4.69
C TYR A 68 -12.19 -9.55 -5.67
N HIS A 69 -11.30 -8.75 -5.11
CA HIS A 69 -10.20 -8.11 -5.81
C HIS A 69 -8.87 -8.50 -5.14
N PRO A 70 -7.76 -8.67 -5.87
CA PRO A 70 -6.47 -9.07 -5.28
C PRO A 70 -5.98 -8.18 -4.12
N PHE A 71 -6.35 -6.89 -4.13
CA PHE A 71 -5.96 -5.94 -3.07
C PHE A 71 -6.86 -5.96 -1.82
N ASP A 72 -7.78 -6.91 -1.71
CA ASP A 72 -8.71 -7.01 -0.56
C ASP A 72 -8.22 -7.96 0.54
N GLY A 73 -7.04 -8.54 0.40
CA GLY A 73 -6.45 -9.46 1.38
C GLY A 73 -5.91 -8.76 2.62
N ASP A 74 -5.75 -9.52 3.70
CA ASP A 74 -5.09 -9.08 4.93
C ASP A 74 -3.56 -9.08 4.78
N GLY A 75 -2.90 -8.10 5.40
CA GLY A 75 -1.44 -8.00 5.37
C GLY A 75 -0.77 -9.17 6.08
N MET A 76 0.19 -9.78 5.41
CA MET A 76 1.11 -10.75 5.98
C MET A 76 2.53 -10.35 5.66
N ILE A 77 3.33 -10.16 6.71
CA ILE A 77 4.75 -9.88 6.54
C ILE A 77 5.51 -11.19 6.42
N HIS A 78 6.27 -11.31 5.35
CA HIS A 78 7.26 -12.35 5.12
C HIS A 78 8.64 -11.78 5.43
N LYS A 79 9.40 -12.50 6.24
CA LYS A 79 10.76 -12.14 6.61
C LYS A 79 11.73 -13.23 6.20
N VAL A 80 12.77 -12.86 5.47
CA VAL A 80 13.93 -13.68 5.23
C VAL A 80 15.12 -13.06 5.97
N SER A 81 15.79 -13.83 6.81
CA SER A 81 16.97 -13.37 7.56
C SER A 81 18.22 -14.02 7.02
N PHE A 82 19.26 -13.22 6.86
CA PHE A 82 20.60 -13.64 6.44
C PHE A 82 21.57 -13.35 7.57
N ARG A 83 22.22 -14.39 8.08
CA ARG A 83 23.15 -14.26 9.18
C ARG A 83 24.15 -15.42 9.18
N ASP A 84 25.44 -15.09 9.19
CA ASP A 84 26.56 -16.08 9.30
C ASP A 84 26.43 -17.20 8.25
N GLY A 85 26.13 -16.86 7.00
CA GLY A 85 25.93 -17.80 5.90
C GLY A 85 24.66 -18.66 5.99
N LYS A 86 23.79 -18.39 6.95
CA LYS A 86 22.52 -19.10 7.14
C LYS A 86 21.33 -18.24 6.74
N VAL A 87 20.27 -18.90 6.26
CA VAL A 87 19.02 -18.28 5.88
C VAL A 87 17.88 -18.85 6.72
N SER A 88 17.04 -17.99 7.25
CA SER A 88 15.81 -18.40 7.93
C SER A 88 14.62 -17.61 7.40
N TYR A 89 13.42 -18.17 7.55
CA TYR A 89 12.16 -17.57 7.12
C TYR A 89 11.18 -17.49 8.26
N ARG A 90 10.36 -16.44 8.24
CA ARG A 90 9.23 -16.27 9.15
C ARG A 90 8.11 -15.50 8.45
N ASN A 91 6.87 -15.83 8.74
CA ASN A 91 5.73 -15.02 8.32
C ASN A 91 4.75 -14.77 9.46
N ARG A 92 4.15 -13.58 9.48
CA ARG A 92 3.12 -13.19 10.45
C ARG A 92 2.08 -12.31 9.79
N PHE A 93 0.81 -12.54 10.11
CA PHE A 93 -0.22 -11.58 9.77
C PHE A 93 -0.05 -10.29 10.56
N VAL A 94 -0.29 -9.16 9.92
CA VAL A 94 -0.44 -7.88 10.61
C VAL A 94 -1.75 -7.90 11.41
N ARG A 95 -1.69 -7.76 12.72
CA ARG A 95 -2.84 -7.85 13.63
C ARG A 95 -3.70 -6.59 13.57
N THR A 96 -4.29 -6.31 12.40
CA THR A 96 -5.17 -5.15 12.23
C THR A 96 -6.48 -5.33 12.97
N ASP A 97 -7.12 -4.23 13.36
CA ASP A 97 -8.47 -4.28 13.96
C ASP A 97 -9.47 -4.97 13.02
N GLY A 98 -9.30 -4.75 11.70
CA GLY A 98 -10.13 -5.37 10.67
C GLY A 98 -9.97 -6.88 10.63
N LEU A 99 -8.73 -7.37 10.56
CA LEU A 99 -8.41 -8.79 10.63
C LEU A 99 -9.03 -9.44 11.87
N LEU A 100 -8.78 -8.86 13.05
CA LEU A 100 -9.27 -9.42 14.33
C LEU A 100 -10.80 -9.45 14.38
N ALA A 101 -11.48 -8.44 13.85
CA ALA A 101 -12.93 -8.40 13.78
C ALA A 101 -13.49 -9.49 12.85
N GLU A 102 -12.90 -9.70 11.67
CA GLU A 102 -13.32 -10.73 10.72
C GLU A 102 -12.98 -12.14 11.20
N GLN A 103 -11.84 -12.34 11.86
CA GLN A 103 -11.51 -13.60 12.53
C GLN A 103 -12.55 -13.99 13.58
N LYS A 104 -13.01 -13.01 14.38
CA LYS A 104 -14.08 -13.23 15.38
C LYS A 104 -15.43 -13.52 14.72
N ALA A 105 -15.72 -12.88 13.57
CA ALA A 105 -16.99 -13.04 12.86
C ALA A 105 -17.02 -14.30 11.98
N GLY A 106 -15.86 -14.86 11.61
CA GLY A 106 -15.72 -15.98 10.68
C GLY A 106 -16.17 -15.65 9.25
N ARG A 107 -16.14 -14.38 8.86
CA ARG A 107 -16.55 -13.90 7.53
C ARG A 107 -16.08 -12.48 7.27
N SER A 108 -16.10 -12.07 5.99
CA SER A 108 -15.86 -10.68 5.61
C SER A 108 -16.95 -9.73 6.14
N LEU A 109 -16.55 -8.58 6.64
CA LEU A 109 -17.42 -7.56 7.24
C LEU A 109 -17.47 -6.27 6.42
N TRP A 110 -16.45 -5.98 5.62
CA TRP A 110 -16.34 -4.79 4.78
C TRP A 110 -16.36 -5.14 3.31
N ALA A 111 -16.90 -4.23 2.52
CA ALA A 111 -16.80 -4.28 1.07
C ALA A 111 -15.34 -4.14 0.61
N GLY A 112 -14.94 -4.91 -0.39
CA GLY A 112 -13.67 -4.77 -1.08
C GLY A 112 -13.66 -3.62 -2.10
N ILE A 113 -12.52 -3.42 -2.76
CA ILE A 113 -12.32 -2.33 -3.73
C ILE A 113 -13.28 -2.40 -4.92
N ALA A 114 -13.63 -3.60 -5.36
CA ALA A 114 -14.53 -3.84 -6.50
C ALA A 114 -16.01 -3.88 -6.10
N GLU A 115 -16.33 -3.59 -4.85
CA GLU A 115 -17.69 -3.71 -4.31
C GLU A 115 -18.27 -2.34 -3.92
N ASN A 116 -19.59 -2.25 -3.89
CA ASN A 116 -20.26 -1.06 -3.39
C ASN A 116 -20.07 -1.00 -1.85
N PRO A 117 -19.55 0.12 -1.30
CA PRO A 117 -19.36 0.26 0.15
C PRO A 117 -20.62 0.01 0.99
N LYS A 118 -21.81 0.15 0.39
CA LYS A 118 -23.09 -0.12 1.07
C LYS A 118 -23.32 -1.58 1.45
N VAL A 119 -22.60 -2.53 0.84
CA VAL A 119 -22.71 -3.94 1.20
C VAL A 119 -21.95 -4.29 2.48
N SER A 120 -21.10 -3.40 2.97
CA SER A 120 -20.42 -3.57 4.27
C SER A 120 -21.43 -3.75 5.39
N THR A 121 -21.19 -4.73 6.27
CA THR A 121 -22.02 -4.98 7.46
C THR A 121 -21.57 -4.16 8.66
N ARG A 122 -20.43 -3.45 8.53
CA ARG A 122 -19.89 -2.53 9.54
C ARG A 122 -20.09 -1.08 9.08
N PRO A 123 -20.47 -0.18 10.00
CA PRO A 123 -20.60 1.26 9.69
C PRO A 123 -19.25 2.00 9.70
N ASP A 124 -18.28 1.47 10.44
CA ASP A 124 -16.90 1.95 10.54
C ASP A 124 -16.03 1.42 9.40
N GLY A 125 -14.88 2.01 9.22
CA GLY A 125 -13.89 1.61 8.23
C GLY A 125 -12.88 2.72 7.98
N ARG A 126 -11.86 2.38 7.24
CA ARG A 126 -10.79 3.28 6.83
C ARG A 126 -10.80 3.49 5.32
N GLY A 127 -9.89 4.34 4.89
CA GLY A 127 -9.60 4.55 3.50
C GLY A 127 -10.20 5.83 2.91
N ALA A 128 -9.55 6.34 1.90
CA ALA A 128 -9.94 7.56 1.20
C ALA A 128 -11.37 7.51 0.66
N ARG A 129 -11.86 6.32 0.34
CA ARG A 129 -13.23 6.05 -0.09
C ARG A 129 -14.18 5.76 1.07
N GLY A 130 -13.65 5.57 2.29
CA GLY A 130 -14.38 5.23 3.51
C GLY A 130 -14.95 3.81 3.53
N ARG A 131 -15.21 3.29 4.70
CA ARG A 131 -15.86 1.98 4.95
C ARG A 131 -15.17 0.78 4.30
N MET A 132 -13.86 0.82 4.15
CA MET A 132 -13.04 -0.33 3.82
C MET A 132 -12.40 -0.90 5.08
N LYS A 133 -12.09 -2.19 5.04
CA LYS A 133 -11.19 -2.78 6.02
C LYS A 133 -9.81 -2.12 5.88
N ASP A 134 -9.22 -1.69 7.00
CA ASP A 134 -7.79 -1.40 7.04
C ASP A 134 -7.06 -2.73 7.08
N ALA A 135 -6.48 -3.12 5.98
CA ALA A 135 -5.82 -4.42 5.83
C ALA A 135 -4.32 -4.37 6.10
N ALA A 136 -3.70 -3.19 6.13
CA ALA A 136 -2.26 -2.98 6.26
C ALA A 136 -1.45 -3.94 5.35
N SER A 137 -1.91 -4.13 4.12
CA SER A 137 -1.45 -5.19 3.21
C SER A 137 -0.60 -4.69 2.05
N THR A 138 -0.33 -3.38 1.98
CA THR A 138 0.27 -2.82 0.77
C THR A 138 1.79 -2.76 0.85
N ASP A 139 2.33 -2.11 1.88
CA ASP A 139 3.77 -1.91 1.96
C ASP A 139 4.30 -2.17 3.38
N VAL A 140 5.60 -2.30 3.50
CA VAL A 140 6.32 -2.38 4.78
C VAL A 140 7.66 -1.66 4.66
N VAL A 141 7.86 -0.66 5.51
CA VAL A 141 9.12 0.08 5.64
C VAL A 141 9.68 -0.05 7.05
N VAL A 142 10.97 0.17 7.24
CA VAL A 142 11.58 0.20 8.57
C VAL A 142 11.92 1.64 8.92
N HIS A 143 11.28 2.17 9.96
CA HIS A 143 11.53 3.51 10.49
C HIS A 143 11.84 3.45 11.97
N ALA A 144 12.89 4.15 12.40
CA ALA A 144 13.35 4.20 13.80
C ALA A 144 13.50 2.79 14.43
N GLY A 145 13.99 1.81 13.65
CA GLY A 145 14.19 0.43 14.09
C GLY A 145 12.92 -0.43 14.18
N VAL A 146 11.78 0.04 13.69
CA VAL A 146 10.50 -0.65 13.73
C VAL A 146 9.98 -0.85 12.32
N ALA A 147 9.52 -2.06 11.98
CA ALA A 147 8.79 -2.32 10.74
C ALA A 147 7.38 -1.75 10.82
N VAL A 148 6.96 -1.03 9.79
CA VAL A 148 5.67 -0.34 9.74
C VAL A 148 4.92 -0.78 8.49
N ALA A 149 3.79 -1.45 8.67
CA ALA A 149 2.93 -1.90 7.59
C ALA A 149 1.81 -0.88 7.32
N SER A 150 1.54 -0.63 6.05
CA SER A 150 0.62 0.41 5.57
C SER A 150 -0.49 -0.15 4.67
N PHE A 151 -1.51 0.67 4.43
CA PHE A 151 -2.64 0.37 3.56
C PHE A 151 -2.83 1.46 2.49
N TRP A 152 -2.92 1.06 1.23
CA TRP A 152 -2.94 1.95 0.08
C TRP A 152 -4.08 2.99 0.07
N GLN A 153 -5.21 2.70 0.71
CA GLN A 153 -6.34 3.61 0.79
C GLN A 153 -6.33 4.53 2.03
N CYS A 154 -5.18 4.74 2.63
CA CYS A 154 -5.00 5.43 3.89
C CYS A 154 -5.61 4.68 5.07
N GLY A 155 -4.76 4.24 5.96
CA GLY A 155 -5.11 3.48 7.16
C GLY A 155 -4.26 3.87 8.36
N ASP A 156 -4.41 3.11 9.43
CA ASP A 156 -3.44 3.14 10.52
C ASP A 156 -2.11 2.55 10.05
N LEU A 157 -1.01 2.97 10.61
CA LEU A 157 0.27 2.31 10.44
C LEU A 157 0.46 1.30 11.57
N TYR A 158 0.63 0.02 11.22
CA TYR A 158 0.83 -1.07 12.17
C TYR A 158 2.31 -1.40 12.31
N ARG A 159 2.76 -1.49 13.56
CA ARG A 159 4.17 -1.69 13.90
C ARG A 159 4.45 -3.13 14.25
N LEU A 160 5.59 -3.62 13.78
CA LEU A 160 6.11 -4.95 14.10
C LEU A 160 7.61 -4.82 14.44
N ASP A 161 8.08 -5.68 15.30
CA ASP A 161 9.52 -5.85 15.47
C ASP A 161 10.12 -6.47 14.17
N PRO A 162 11.10 -5.84 13.51
CA PRO A 162 11.62 -6.32 12.24
C PRO A 162 12.38 -7.65 12.34
N LEU A 163 12.81 -8.04 13.53
CA LEU A 163 13.57 -9.28 13.76
C LEU A 163 12.67 -10.44 14.21
N THR A 164 11.66 -10.17 15.04
CA THR A 164 10.75 -11.20 15.58
C THR A 164 9.40 -11.25 14.90
N LEU A 165 8.98 -10.16 14.23
CA LEU A 165 7.64 -9.89 13.71
C LEU A 165 6.57 -9.84 14.81
N ASP A 166 6.96 -9.60 16.06
CA ASP A 166 6.01 -9.38 17.14
C ASP A 166 5.21 -8.10 16.90
N ASP A 167 3.92 -8.15 17.22
CA ASP A 167 3.02 -6.99 17.12
C ASP A 167 3.36 -5.94 18.18
N LEU A 168 3.65 -4.72 17.73
CA LEU A 168 3.93 -3.56 18.55
C LEU A 168 2.78 -2.53 18.55
N GLY A 169 1.62 -2.91 18.03
CA GLY A 169 0.44 -2.06 17.92
C GLY A 169 0.58 -0.98 16.86
N LYS A 170 -0.20 0.09 16.97
CA LYS A 170 -0.30 1.16 15.97
C LYS A 170 0.68 2.31 16.23
N CYS A 171 1.06 3.01 15.18
CA CYS A 171 1.75 4.29 15.30
C CYS A 171 0.86 5.31 15.99
N ALA A 172 1.47 6.11 16.85
CA ALA A 172 0.77 7.17 17.57
C ALA A 172 1.45 8.54 17.44
N TRP A 173 2.75 8.57 17.15
CA TRP A 173 3.57 9.78 17.04
C TRP A 173 3.32 10.81 18.18
N GLY A 174 3.33 10.31 19.41
CA GLY A 174 3.04 11.15 20.59
C GLY A 174 1.60 11.68 20.66
N GLY A 175 0.65 11.07 19.94
CA GLY A 175 -0.74 11.52 19.83
C GLY A 175 -1.04 12.36 18.59
N SER A 176 -0.02 12.63 17.76
CA SER A 176 -0.14 13.48 16.55
C SER A 176 -0.43 12.70 15.27
N PHE A 177 -0.64 11.38 15.34
CA PHE A 177 -1.00 10.60 14.16
C PHE A 177 -2.33 11.10 13.55
N PRO A 178 -2.43 11.31 12.22
CA PRO A 178 -3.63 11.87 11.58
C PRO A 178 -4.76 10.82 11.51
N ARG A 179 -5.41 10.53 12.62
CA ARG A 179 -6.34 9.39 12.81
C ARG A 179 -7.52 9.38 11.86
N ASP A 180 -8.03 10.56 11.51
CA ASP A 180 -9.22 10.69 10.66
C ASP A 180 -8.93 10.35 9.19
N LEU A 181 -7.73 10.67 8.72
CA LEU A 181 -7.30 10.42 7.35
C LEU A 181 -6.41 9.18 7.23
N GLY A 182 -5.64 8.85 8.27
CA GLY A 182 -4.64 7.80 8.21
C GLY A 182 -3.39 8.20 7.43
N VAL A 183 -2.64 7.23 6.98
CA VAL A 183 -1.45 7.37 6.12
C VAL A 183 -1.60 6.42 4.94
N SER A 184 -1.28 6.88 3.74
CA SER A 184 -1.33 6.05 2.53
C SER A 184 -0.18 5.03 2.50
N ALA A 185 -0.22 4.12 1.55
CA ALA A 185 0.92 3.27 1.24
C ALA A 185 2.12 4.09 0.79
N HIS A 186 3.26 3.43 0.65
CA HIS A 186 4.50 4.01 0.13
C HIS A 186 4.98 5.26 0.88
N ALA A 187 4.86 5.19 2.23
CA ALA A 187 5.66 6.07 3.08
C ALA A 187 7.14 5.74 2.86
N MET A 188 7.96 6.75 2.67
CA MET A 188 9.37 6.58 2.32
C MET A 188 10.28 6.97 3.47
N VAL A 189 11.31 6.16 3.72
CA VAL A 189 12.34 6.45 4.72
C VAL A 189 13.58 6.93 4.03
N ASP A 190 14.07 8.07 4.44
CA ASP A 190 15.37 8.59 4.03
C ASP A 190 16.46 8.05 4.96
N ASP A 191 17.27 7.14 4.46
CA ASP A 191 18.32 6.48 5.24
C ASP A 191 19.42 7.44 5.73
N HIS A 192 19.58 8.62 5.09
CA HIS A 192 20.58 9.62 5.49
C HIS A 192 20.13 10.44 6.69
N THR A 193 18.84 10.78 6.77
CA THR A 193 18.28 11.60 7.84
C THR A 193 17.51 10.81 8.88
N GLY A 194 17.11 9.59 8.53
CA GLY A 194 16.20 8.76 9.33
C GLY A 194 14.76 9.29 9.34
N GLU A 195 14.41 10.24 8.46
CA GLU A 195 13.06 10.78 8.36
C GLU A 195 12.15 9.83 7.57
N LEU A 196 10.89 9.74 8.01
CA LEU A 196 9.83 9.11 7.23
C LEU A 196 8.95 10.19 6.61
N LEU A 197 8.88 10.19 5.28
CA LEU A 197 8.01 11.06 4.50
C LEU A 197 6.75 10.30 4.14
N PHE A 198 5.60 10.95 4.27
CA PHE A 198 4.33 10.31 3.96
C PHE A 198 3.31 11.29 3.36
N PHE A 199 2.27 10.75 2.80
CA PHE A 199 1.10 11.49 2.37
C PHE A 199 -0.17 10.77 2.81
N ASN A 200 -1.28 11.49 2.82
CA ASN A 200 -2.61 10.91 2.84
C ASN A 200 -3.54 11.69 1.91
N TYR A 201 -4.59 11.06 1.47
CA TYR A 201 -5.53 11.65 0.54
C TYR A 201 -6.97 11.26 0.89
N GLY A 202 -7.92 12.03 0.38
CA GLY A 202 -9.32 11.82 0.65
C GLY A 202 -10.25 12.37 -0.43
N THR A 203 -11.55 12.26 -0.18
CA THR A 203 -12.61 12.72 -1.09
C THR A 203 -13.17 14.08 -0.73
N THR A 204 -12.61 14.75 0.28
CA THR A 204 -12.96 16.10 0.73
C THR A 204 -11.73 17.00 0.71
N ALA A 205 -11.93 18.29 0.36
CA ALA A 205 -10.82 19.24 0.33
C ALA A 205 -10.07 19.31 1.70
N PRO A 206 -8.77 19.49 1.68
CA PRO A 206 -7.87 19.83 0.57
C PRO A 206 -7.51 18.68 -0.37
N TYR A 207 -8.01 17.48 -0.16
CA TYR A 207 -7.85 16.23 -0.89
C TYR A 207 -6.49 15.53 -0.70
N LEU A 208 -5.43 16.21 -0.32
CA LEU A 208 -4.10 15.67 -0.09
C LEU A 208 -3.45 16.37 1.10
N HIS A 209 -2.64 15.64 1.86
CA HIS A 209 -1.72 16.20 2.85
C HIS A 209 -0.36 15.53 2.70
N TYR A 210 0.66 16.26 3.06
CA TYR A 210 2.05 15.79 3.11
C TYR A 210 2.59 15.95 4.53
N GLY A 211 3.38 14.98 4.99
CA GLY A 211 3.96 15.02 6.32
C GLY A 211 5.34 14.39 6.42
N VAL A 212 6.04 14.76 7.48
CA VAL A 212 7.37 14.23 7.84
C VAL A 212 7.40 13.85 9.31
N VAL A 213 7.90 12.66 9.58
CA VAL A 213 8.20 12.15 10.92
C VAL A 213 9.72 12.08 11.06
N ASP A 214 10.26 12.60 12.16
CA ASP A 214 11.71 12.60 12.39
C ASP A 214 12.25 11.21 12.80
N ALA A 215 13.57 11.09 12.86
CA ALA A 215 14.26 9.88 13.31
C ALA A 215 13.91 9.46 14.75
N GLY A 216 13.38 10.38 15.56
CA GLY A 216 12.87 10.14 16.90
C GLY A 216 11.41 9.69 16.95
N ASN A 217 10.79 9.44 15.80
CA ASN A 217 9.40 9.03 15.65
C ASN A 217 8.38 10.08 16.10
N HIS A 218 8.69 11.38 15.89
CA HIS A 218 7.78 12.50 16.14
C HIS A 218 7.28 13.09 14.81
N LEU A 219 5.99 13.36 14.71
CA LEU A 219 5.44 14.12 13.59
C LEU A 219 5.92 15.58 13.72
N VAL A 220 6.79 16.01 12.81
CA VAL A 220 7.45 17.33 12.86
C VAL A 220 6.99 18.26 11.74
N HIS A 221 6.26 17.73 10.75
CA HIS A 221 5.70 18.50 9.66
C HIS A 221 4.43 17.82 9.13
N TYR A 222 3.35 18.59 8.92
CA TYR A 222 2.12 18.10 8.34
C TYR A 222 1.31 19.27 7.76
N VAL A 223 1.14 19.31 6.46
CA VAL A 223 0.53 20.42 5.73
C VAL A 223 -0.52 19.93 4.73
N PRO A 224 -1.61 20.71 4.54
CA PRO A 224 -2.54 20.47 3.46
C PRO A 224 -1.91 20.81 2.11
N VAL A 225 -2.32 20.09 1.07
CA VAL A 225 -1.96 20.32 -0.32
C VAL A 225 -3.26 20.41 -1.11
N ASP A 226 -3.58 21.62 -1.57
CA ASP A 226 -4.81 21.88 -2.29
C ASP A 226 -4.76 21.28 -3.70
N LEU A 227 -5.57 20.24 -3.92
CA LEU A 227 -5.82 19.71 -5.25
C LEU A 227 -7.18 20.20 -5.78
N PRO A 228 -7.39 20.26 -7.11
CA PRO A 228 -8.65 20.69 -7.69
C PRO A 228 -9.80 19.68 -7.54
N GLY A 229 -9.53 18.50 -6.96
CA GLY A 229 -10.53 17.46 -6.71
C GLY A 229 -9.94 16.17 -6.18
N PRO A 230 -10.78 15.17 -5.87
CA PRO A 230 -10.33 13.89 -5.31
C PRO A 230 -9.57 13.08 -6.35
N ARG A 231 -8.27 12.91 -6.13
CA ARG A 231 -7.35 12.11 -6.95
C ARG A 231 -7.10 10.76 -6.30
N LEU A 232 -6.38 9.92 -7.02
CA LEU A 232 -5.84 8.64 -6.56
C LEU A 232 -4.31 8.67 -6.58
N PRO A 233 -3.64 9.50 -5.79
CA PRO A 233 -2.21 9.39 -5.64
C PRO A 233 -1.92 8.07 -4.92
N HIS A 234 -1.07 7.23 -5.51
CA HIS A 234 -0.74 5.93 -4.91
C HIS A 234 0.64 5.94 -4.27
N ASP A 235 1.54 6.74 -4.81
CA ASP A 235 2.93 6.82 -4.41
C ASP A 235 3.41 8.28 -4.43
N MET A 236 4.56 8.55 -3.83
CA MET A 236 5.27 9.81 -3.88
C MET A 236 6.76 9.55 -4.13
N ALA A 237 7.49 10.58 -4.53
CA ALA A 237 8.95 10.52 -4.60
C ALA A 237 9.56 11.59 -3.71
N PHE A 238 10.86 11.49 -3.43
CA PHE A 238 11.59 12.52 -2.70
C PHE A 238 13.05 12.61 -3.17
N THR A 239 13.64 13.76 -2.95
CA THR A 239 15.08 14.00 -3.06
C THR A 239 15.61 14.46 -1.70
N GLU A 240 16.90 14.75 -1.62
CA GLU A 240 17.50 15.32 -0.40
C GLU A 240 16.74 16.53 0.14
N HIS A 241 16.20 17.39 -0.75
CA HIS A 241 15.63 18.69 -0.36
C HIS A 241 14.13 18.80 -0.57
N TYR A 242 13.52 17.94 -1.40
CA TYR A 242 12.14 18.08 -1.83
C TYR A 242 11.34 16.78 -1.69
N ALA A 243 10.06 16.91 -1.45
CA ALA A 243 9.07 15.87 -1.72
C ALA A 243 8.37 16.17 -3.05
N ILE A 244 7.97 15.11 -3.76
CA ILE A 244 7.36 15.18 -5.08
C ILE A 244 6.02 14.48 -5.00
N LEU A 245 4.95 15.26 -5.15
CA LEU A 245 3.57 14.85 -4.97
C LEU A 245 2.83 14.79 -6.30
N ASN A 246 1.87 13.89 -6.39
CA ASN A 246 1.13 13.62 -7.62
C ASN A 246 -0.22 14.34 -7.67
N ASP A 247 -0.50 15.03 -8.77
CA ASP A 247 -1.84 15.44 -9.19
C ASP A 247 -2.09 14.91 -10.60
N MET A 248 -2.44 13.63 -10.70
CA MET A 248 -2.67 12.97 -11.97
C MET A 248 -4.16 12.78 -12.22
N PRO A 249 -4.61 12.75 -13.50
CA PRO A 249 -6.01 12.77 -13.86
C PRO A 249 -6.72 11.41 -13.71
N LEU A 250 -6.43 10.67 -12.65
CA LEU A 250 -7.16 9.47 -12.23
C LEU A 250 -8.00 9.82 -11.00
N PHE A 251 -9.33 9.89 -11.16
CA PHE A 251 -10.24 10.39 -10.14
C PHE A 251 -11.08 9.28 -9.53
N TRP A 252 -11.48 9.47 -8.30
CA TRP A 252 -12.55 8.69 -7.71
C TRP A 252 -13.87 8.94 -8.45
N ALA A 253 -14.55 7.86 -8.80
CA ALA A 253 -15.83 7.85 -9.50
C ALA A 253 -16.75 6.79 -8.87
N PRO A 254 -17.19 6.98 -7.61
CA PRO A 254 -17.95 5.97 -6.86
C PRO A 254 -19.27 5.57 -7.54
N GLU A 255 -19.81 6.39 -8.41
CA GLU A 255 -20.99 6.06 -9.22
C GLU A 255 -20.75 4.92 -10.21
N LEU A 256 -19.50 4.62 -10.55
CA LEU A 256 -19.14 3.50 -11.42
C LEU A 256 -19.34 2.15 -10.73
N LEU A 257 -19.21 2.08 -9.42
CA LEU A 257 -19.47 0.83 -8.67
C LEU A 257 -20.90 0.36 -8.81
N ALA A 258 -21.87 1.30 -8.86
CA ALA A 258 -23.27 0.97 -9.09
C ALA A 258 -23.51 0.35 -10.50
N LYS A 259 -22.57 0.57 -11.43
CA LYS A 259 -22.58 0.04 -12.80
C LYS A 259 -21.69 -1.22 -12.95
N GLY A 260 -21.19 -1.76 -11.84
CA GLY A 260 -20.29 -2.90 -11.85
C GLY A 260 -18.89 -2.60 -12.40
N ARG A 261 -18.47 -1.33 -12.41
CA ARG A 261 -17.14 -0.88 -12.86
C ARG A 261 -16.28 -0.45 -11.68
N TYR A 262 -14.96 -0.35 -11.88
CA TYR A 262 -14.07 0.20 -10.86
C TYR A 262 -14.44 1.64 -10.48
N ALA A 263 -14.12 2.01 -9.23
CA ALA A 263 -14.47 3.32 -8.67
C ALA A 263 -13.55 4.46 -9.12
N SER A 264 -12.77 4.29 -10.18
CA SER A 264 -11.87 5.30 -10.71
C SER A 264 -12.09 5.52 -12.20
N ARG A 265 -11.80 6.74 -12.63
CA ARG A 265 -11.87 7.16 -14.05
C ARG A 265 -10.65 8.00 -14.39
N PHE A 266 -10.04 7.68 -15.51
CA PHE A 266 -9.01 8.50 -16.13
C PHE A 266 -9.63 9.59 -17.01
N HIS A 267 -9.06 10.79 -16.98
CA HIS A 267 -9.51 11.96 -17.74
C HIS A 267 -8.40 12.43 -18.69
N PRO A 268 -8.42 11.99 -19.96
CA PRO A 268 -7.35 12.28 -20.91
C PRO A 268 -7.23 13.75 -21.31
N ASP A 269 -8.22 14.56 -21.01
CA ASP A 269 -8.25 16.01 -21.32
C ASP A 269 -7.70 16.88 -20.18
N ILE A 270 -7.28 16.28 -19.06
CA ILE A 270 -6.75 16.99 -17.90
C ILE A 270 -5.25 16.70 -17.81
N PRO A 271 -4.37 17.72 -17.77
CA PRO A 271 -2.93 17.49 -17.65
C PRO A 271 -2.57 16.81 -16.33
N SER A 272 -1.51 16.04 -16.36
CA SER A 272 -0.83 15.56 -15.16
C SER A 272 0.05 16.66 -14.59
N ARG A 273 0.19 16.69 -13.26
CA ARG A 273 1.08 17.63 -12.58
C ARG A 273 1.89 16.92 -11.50
N LEU A 274 3.14 17.36 -11.35
CA LEU A 274 3.97 17.05 -10.20
C LEU A 274 4.13 18.30 -9.34
N GLY A 275 3.83 18.18 -8.06
CA GLY A 275 4.04 19.22 -7.06
C GLY A 275 5.36 19.00 -6.34
N VAL A 276 6.31 19.88 -6.55
CA VAL A 276 7.61 19.86 -5.87
C VAL A 276 7.54 20.81 -4.67
N ILE A 277 7.66 20.28 -3.48
CA ILE A 277 7.60 21.02 -2.22
C ILE A 277 8.90 20.83 -1.43
N PRO A 278 9.53 21.90 -0.88
CA PRO A 278 10.60 21.72 0.10
C PRO A 278 10.17 20.80 1.23
N ARG A 279 11.04 19.92 1.70
CA ARG A 279 10.67 18.89 2.72
C ARG A 279 9.94 19.45 3.94
N ARG A 280 10.18 20.71 4.31
CA ARG A 280 9.52 21.42 5.42
C ARG A 280 8.76 22.66 4.93
N GLY A 281 8.47 22.73 3.63
CA GLY A 281 7.73 23.84 3.03
C GLY A 281 6.24 23.81 3.35
N GLY A 282 5.61 24.99 3.39
CA GLY A 282 4.16 25.11 3.46
C GLY A 282 3.47 24.88 2.12
N SER A 283 2.16 24.84 2.13
CA SER A 283 1.35 24.69 0.89
C SER A 283 1.61 25.77 -0.16
N GLY A 284 2.03 26.96 0.26
CA GLY A 284 2.38 28.06 -0.64
C GLY A 284 3.74 27.92 -1.33
N ASP A 285 4.58 26.99 -0.88
CA ASP A 285 5.93 26.78 -1.42
C ASP A 285 5.96 25.71 -2.53
N ILE A 286 4.82 25.10 -2.84
CA ILE A 286 4.70 24.06 -3.86
C ILE A 286 4.84 24.70 -5.24
N ARG A 287 5.71 24.12 -6.07
CA ARG A 287 5.82 24.42 -7.49
C ARG A 287 5.22 23.28 -8.29
N TRP A 288 4.24 23.60 -9.14
CA TRP A 288 3.55 22.63 -9.97
C TRP A 288 4.15 22.61 -11.40
N PHE A 289 4.44 21.42 -11.89
CA PHE A 289 4.95 21.16 -13.24
C PHE A 289 3.94 20.33 -14.00
N GLU A 290 3.46 20.85 -15.13
CA GLU A 290 2.43 20.21 -15.97
C GLU A 290 3.06 19.45 -17.13
N PHE A 291 2.45 18.32 -17.49
CA PHE A 291 2.82 17.49 -18.63
C PHE A 291 1.61 16.71 -19.16
N ASP A 292 1.81 15.94 -20.23
CA ASP A 292 0.74 15.19 -20.89
C ASP A 292 -0.01 14.28 -19.91
N PRO A 293 -1.32 14.10 -20.11
CA PRO A 293 -2.14 13.23 -19.28
C PRO A 293 -1.58 11.82 -19.20
N THR A 294 -1.27 11.37 -17.99
CA THR A 294 -0.74 10.06 -17.70
C THR A 294 -1.12 9.64 -16.28
N TYR A 295 -0.78 8.41 -15.92
CA TYR A 295 -0.81 7.94 -14.54
C TYR A 295 0.48 7.20 -14.23
N VAL A 296 1.06 7.47 -13.09
CA VAL A 296 2.18 6.72 -12.53
C VAL A 296 1.71 6.07 -11.24
N LEU A 297 1.77 4.72 -11.20
CA LEU A 297 1.42 3.99 -10.01
C LEU A 297 2.57 4.04 -8.99
N HIS A 298 3.80 3.72 -9.43
CA HIS A 298 4.98 3.72 -8.59
C HIS A 298 6.12 4.53 -9.22
N TRP A 299 6.84 5.25 -8.36
CA TRP A 299 8.09 5.91 -8.71
C TRP A 299 9.26 4.98 -8.43
N THR A 300 10.27 5.02 -9.29
CA THR A 300 11.47 4.20 -9.12
C THR A 300 12.59 4.94 -8.43
N ASN A 301 12.75 6.22 -8.74
CA ASN A 301 13.80 7.05 -8.18
C ASN A 301 13.50 8.54 -8.33
N ALA A 302 14.16 9.39 -7.52
CA ALA A 302 14.23 10.83 -7.72
C ALA A 302 15.55 11.36 -7.16
N PHE A 303 16.23 12.21 -7.93
CA PHE A 303 17.53 12.77 -7.55
C PHE A 303 17.78 14.13 -8.20
N HIS A 304 18.80 14.82 -7.74
CA HIS A 304 19.28 16.05 -8.36
C HIS A 304 20.38 15.75 -9.38
N ASP A 305 20.26 16.39 -10.56
CA ASP A 305 21.32 16.48 -11.55
C ASP A 305 21.59 17.98 -11.85
N GLY A 306 22.57 18.55 -11.16
CA GLY A 306 22.81 19.99 -11.17
C GLY A 306 21.60 20.76 -10.62
N ASP A 307 21.02 21.64 -11.45
CA ASP A 307 19.84 22.46 -11.11
C ASP A 307 18.51 21.78 -11.45
N GLU A 308 18.55 20.55 -11.94
CA GLU A 308 17.36 19.78 -12.33
C GLU A 308 17.00 18.72 -11.29
N ILE A 309 15.71 18.40 -11.19
CA ILE A 309 15.21 17.24 -10.47
C ILE A 309 14.81 16.20 -11.51
N VAL A 310 15.43 15.03 -11.43
CA VAL A 310 15.10 13.88 -12.27
C VAL A 310 14.21 12.96 -11.47
N VAL A 311 13.10 12.52 -12.08
CA VAL A 311 12.14 11.59 -11.47
C VAL A 311 11.87 10.46 -12.45
N ASP A 312 12.14 9.24 -12.03
CA ASP A 312 11.93 8.03 -12.83
C ASP A 312 10.67 7.27 -12.39
N GLY A 313 9.86 6.88 -13.36
CA GLY A 313 8.62 6.13 -13.08
C GLY A 313 8.05 5.45 -14.32
N PHE A 314 7.04 4.61 -14.12
CA PHE A 314 6.36 3.90 -15.21
C PHE A 314 5.10 4.66 -15.64
N PHE A 315 5.22 5.45 -16.69
CA PHE A 315 4.13 6.27 -17.22
C PHE A 315 3.13 5.40 -18.00
N GLN A 316 1.85 5.48 -17.63
CA GLN A 316 0.75 4.78 -18.29
C GLN A 316 0.00 5.76 -19.20
N GLY A 317 0.14 5.61 -20.51
CA GLY A 317 -0.49 6.52 -21.48
C GLY A 317 -2.02 6.49 -21.50
N CYS A 318 -2.63 5.37 -21.08
CA CYS A 318 -4.09 5.22 -20.99
C CYS A 318 -4.46 4.22 -19.88
N PRO A 319 -4.45 4.65 -18.62
CA PRO A 319 -4.77 3.77 -17.49
C PRO A 319 -6.28 3.60 -17.32
N GLU A 320 -7.01 3.20 -18.37
CA GLU A 320 -8.42 2.85 -18.21
C GLU A 320 -8.54 1.52 -17.49
N PRO A 321 -9.22 1.49 -16.33
CA PRO A 321 -9.57 0.22 -15.71
C PRO A 321 -10.45 -0.57 -16.67
N ALA A 322 -10.11 -1.84 -16.89
CA ALA A 322 -10.98 -2.74 -17.66
C ALA A 322 -12.39 -2.74 -17.08
N ASP A 323 -13.40 -2.75 -17.93
CA ASP A 323 -14.79 -2.88 -17.47
C ASP A 323 -14.91 -4.11 -16.57
N ALA A 324 -15.45 -3.91 -15.38
CA ALA A 324 -15.69 -4.97 -14.42
C ALA A 324 -16.88 -5.83 -14.87
N GLY A 325 -16.74 -6.54 -16.00
CA GLY A 325 -17.70 -7.55 -16.42
C GLY A 325 -17.73 -8.72 -15.44
N PRO A 326 -18.87 -9.37 -15.22
CA PRO A 326 -18.91 -10.58 -14.44
C PRO A 326 -18.05 -11.64 -15.13
N ASN A 327 -16.99 -12.11 -14.51
CA ASN A 327 -16.13 -13.22 -14.94
C ASN A 327 -15.19 -12.99 -16.14
N ARG A 328 -14.51 -11.86 -16.22
CA ARG A 328 -13.34 -11.83 -17.11
C ARG A 328 -12.06 -11.72 -16.31
N SER A 329 -11.36 -12.86 -16.19
CA SER A 329 -9.90 -12.90 -16.24
C SER A 329 -9.53 -12.42 -17.65
N GLU A 330 -9.52 -11.12 -17.87
CA GLU A 330 -9.08 -10.62 -19.16
C GLU A 330 -7.56 -10.66 -19.19
N GLU A 331 -7.04 -11.64 -19.94
CA GLU A 331 -5.86 -11.41 -20.74
C GLU A 331 -6.08 -10.10 -21.51
N ARG A 332 -5.51 -9.00 -21.01
CA ARG A 332 -5.41 -7.80 -21.82
C ARG A 332 -4.58 -8.16 -23.04
N ARG A 333 -5.20 -8.24 -24.18
CA ARG A 333 -4.49 -8.10 -25.45
C ARG A 333 -3.87 -6.68 -25.40
N VAL A 334 -2.56 -6.65 -25.16
CA VAL A 334 -1.70 -5.51 -25.43
C VAL A 334 -1.89 -5.21 -26.92
N GLY A 335 -2.59 -4.14 -27.28
CA GLY A 335 -2.77 -3.81 -28.68
C GLY A 335 -4.01 -3.02 -29.05
N LYS A 336 -4.50 -2.11 -28.20
CA LYS A 336 -5.21 -0.93 -28.70
C LYS A 336 -4.37 0.29 -28.37
N GLU A 337 -3.66 0.76 -29.36
CA GLU A 337 -3.06 2.05 -29.35
C GLU A 337 -4.13 3.08 -28.95
N CYS A 338 -3.92 3.82 -27.86
CA CYS A 338 -4.57 5.09 -27.67
C CYS A 338 -4.08 5.97 -28.83
N ARG A 339 -4.86 6.15 -29.89
CA ARG A 339 -4.55 7.13 -30.93
C ARG A 339 -4.85 8.51 -30.39
N PRO A 340 -3.97 9.50 -30.69
CA PRO A 340 -4.15 10.88 -30.31
C PRO A 340 -5.44 11.49 -30.89
#